data_c52d7f547487700d47b572224b5fceba
#
_entry.id   c52d7f547487700d47b572224b5fceba
#
_cell.length_a   1.000
_cell.length_b   1.000
_cell.length_c   1.000
_cell.angle_alpha   90.00
_cell.angle_beta   90.00
_cell.angle_gamma   90.00
#
_symmetry.space_group_name_H-M   'P 1'
#
loop_
_entity.id
_entity.type
_entity.pdbx_description
1 polymer ?
#
loop_
_entity_poly.entity_id
_entity_poly.type
_entity_poly.pdbx_seq_one_letter_code
_entity_poly.pdbx_strand_id
1 'polypeptide(L)'
;PNILTIPEHFKNNGYQTIGLGKIYDPRCVDKDKDKPSWSVPHIKESTFKYPKGFKSPALGFYQSKEITTKVYALMNEAKRKGEKNANEYVRNRYKPPFENADVPDDVYVDGAIANRSIALLENIDISKPFFLAVGFKRPHLPFVAPKKYWDMYDENKIKLASYQKKSKNAVDIAYHKSGEMRSYKSPDIKYRSNAQGLLE
;
A
#
# COMPACT_ATOMS: atom_id res chain seq x y z
N PRO A 1 -10.57 6.26 -20.67
CA PRO A 1 -12.02 6.33 -20.84
C PRO A 1 -12.46 7.79 -20.80
N ASN A 2 -13.45 8.14 -21.61
CA ASN A 2 -13.99 9.50 -21.70
C ASN A 2 -14.99 9.71 -20.53
N ILE A 3 -14.49 9.67 -19.31
CA ILE A 3 -15.29 9.78 -18.08
C ILE A 3 -14.76 10.95 -17.29
N LEU A 4 -15.62 11.88 -16.94
CA LEU A 4 -15.31 13.00 -16.07
C LEU A 4 -15.07 12.48 -14.64
N THR A 5 -13.87 12.68 -14.13
CA THR A 5 -13.52 12.28 -12.75
C THR A 5 -13.96 13.33 -11.74
N ILE A 6 -14.08 12.94 -10.46
CA ILE A 6 -14.41 13.91 -9.39
C ILE A 6 -13.39 15.06 -9.32
N PRO A 7 -12.05 14.81 -9.26
CA PRO A 7 -11.10 15.90 -9.26
C PRO A 7 -11.17 16.78 -10.52
N GLU A 8 -11.38 16.18 -11.69
CA GLU A 8 -11.53 16.94 -12.94
C GLU A 8 -12.76 17.85 -12.91
N HIS A 9 -13.87 17.37 -12.35
CA HIS A 9 -15.06 18.19 -12.15
C HIS A 9 -14.75 19.41 -11.28
N PHE A 10 -14.11 19.23 -10.13
CA PHE A 10 -13.70 20.34 -9.28
C PHE A 10 -12.75 21.31 -9.99
N LYS A 11 -11.77 20.78 -10.73
CA LYS A 11 -10.82 21.58 -11.51
C LYS A 11 -11.55 22.46 -12.55
N ASN A 12 -12.51 21.88 -13.27
CA ASN A 12 -13.30 22.60 -14.27
C ASN A 12 -14.21 23.68 -13.66
N ASN A 13 -14.44 23.61 -12.34
CA ASN A 13 -15.17 24.60 -11.56
C ASN A 13 -14.25 25.54 -10.75
N GLY A 14 -13.00 25.70 -11.16
CA GLY A 14 -12.07 26.70 -10.61
C GLY A 14 -11.31 26.28 -9.36
N TYR A 15 -11.41 25.03 -8.93
CA TYR A 15 -10.62 24.50 -7.81
C TYR A 15 -9.20 24.18 -8.22
N GLN A 16 -8.26 24.44 -7.34
CA GLN A 16 -6.93 23.85 -7.42
C GLN A 16 -7.00 22.38 -6.98
N THR A 17 -6.70 21.43 -7.87
CA THR A 17 -6.78 20.00 -7.60
C THR A 17 -5.41 19.39 -7.47
N ILE A 18 -5.16 18.68 -6.35
CA ILE A 18 -3.89 18.07 -6.00
C ILE A 18 -4.14 16.62 -5.56
N GLY A 19 -3.35 15.69 -6.09
CA GLY A 19 -3.44 14.27 -5.72
C GLY A 19 -2.10 13.70 -5.27
N LEU A 20 -2.11 12.86 -4.22
CA LEU A 20 -0.97 12.08 -3.77
C LEU A 20 -1.39 10.74 -3.17
N GLY A 21 -0.47 9.78 -3.22
CA GLY A 21 -0.75 8.42 -2.74
C GLY A 21 -1.64 7.62 -3.70
N LYS A 22 -2.41 6.67 -3.21
CA LYS A 22 -3.26 5.79 -4.02
C LYS A 22 -4.65 6.38 -4.20
N ILE A 23 -4.83 7.25 -5.19
CA ILE A 23 -6.14 7.82 -5.57
C ILE A 23 -6.81 6.95 -6.62
N TYR A 24 -6.10 6.63 -7.69
CA TYR A 24 -6.53 5.74 -8.75
C TYR A 24 -5.72 4.43 -8.73
N ASP A 25 -6.31 3.37 -9.26
CA ASP A 25 -5.54 2.15 -9.50
C ASP A 25 -4.75 2.30 -10.81
N PRO A 26 -3.43 2.10 -10.81
CA PRO A 26 -2.59 2.27 -12.01
C PRO A 26 -2.94 1.31 -13.15
N ARG A 27 -3.75 0.29 -12.90
CA ARG A 27 -4.27 -0.63 -13.91
C ARG A 27 -5.51 -0.07 -14.62
N CYS A 28 -6.23 0.85 -13.99
CA CYS A 28 -7.52 1.36 -14.46
C CYS A 28 -7.43 2.74 -15.09
N VAL A 29 -6.57 3.61 -14.60
CA VAL A 29 -6.50 5.02 -14.99
C VAL A 29 -5.05 5.38 -15.28
N ASP A 30 -4.66 5.28 -16.55
CA ASP A 30 -3.43 5.82 -17.17
C ASP A 30 -2.18 5.76 -16.28
N LYS A 31 -1.99 4.64 -15.57
CA LYS A 31 -0.87 4.40 -14.64
C LYS A 31 -0.71 5.51 -13.61
N ASP A 32 -1.81 5.91 -12.97
CA ASP A 32 -1.85 6.94 -11.94
C ASP A 32 -1.54 8.36 -12.44
N LYS A 33 -1.76 8.62 -13.73
CA LYS A 33 -1.37 9.87 -14.38
C LYS A 33 -2.53 10.66 -14.95
N ASP A 34 -3.73 10.43 -14.50
CA ASP A 34 -4.91 11.12 -15.06
C ASP A 34 -4.73 12.65 -15.04
N LYS A 35 -4.05 13.15 -16.08
CA LYS A 35 -3.69 14.57 -16.21
C LYS A 35 -4.89 15.52 -16.17
N PRO A 36 -6.05 15.17 -16.77
CA PRO A 36 -7.22 16.03 -16.66
C PRO A 36 -7.66 16.30 -15.23
N SER A 37 -7.50 15.34 -14.33
CA SER A 37 -7.92 15.45 -12.92
C SER A 37 -7.14 16.47 -12.10
N TRP A 38 -5.90 16.79 -12.48
CA TRP A 38 -4.97 17.48 -11.58
C TRP A 38 -4.54 18.87 -12.11
N SER A 39 -4.52 19.88 -11.25
CA SER A 39 -3.96 21.20 -11.56
C SER A 39 -2.41 21.17 -11.58
N VAL A 40 -1.82 20.29 -10.79
CA VAL A 40 -0.39 19.95 -10.79
C VAL A 40 -0.25 18.43 -10.99
N PRO A 41 0.86 17.94 -11.57
CA PRO A 41 1.04 16.51 -11.74
C PRO A 41 0.87 15.76 -10.41
N HIS A 42 0.20 14.61 -10.45
CA HIS A 42 0.05 13.71 -9.29
C HIS A 42 1.40 13.49 -8.61
N ILE A 43 1.47 13.69 -7.30
CA ILE A 43 2.72 13.67 -6.53
C ILE A 43 3.19 12.23 -6.37
N LYS A 44 4.38 11.95 -6.92
CA LYS A 44 4.95 10.60 -6.93
C LYS A 44 5.54 10.23 -5.58
N GLU A 45 5.35 9.00 -5.14
CA GLU A 45 5.96 8.44 -3.92
C GLU A 45 7.50 8.53 -3.92
N SER A 46 8.14 8.46 -5.09
CA SER A 46 9.59 8.63 -5.21
C SER A 46 10.11 9.99 -4.75
N THR A 47 9.22 10.98 -4.58
CA THR A 47 9.56 12.32 -4.08
C THR A 47 9.35 12.47 -2.57
N PHE A 48 8.83 11.44 -1.89
CA PHE A 48 8.59 11.49 -0.46
C PHE A 48 9.91 11.50 0.31
N LYS A 49 9.92 12.25 1.39
CA LYS A 49 11.04 12.30 2.33
C LYS A 49 10.74 11.40 3.53
N TYR A 50 11.76 10.76 4.03
CA TYR A 50 11.71 9.90 5.20
C TYR A 50 12.59 10.49 6.31
N PRO A 51 12.33 10.18 7.58
CA PRO A 51 13.13 10.67 8.70
C PRO A 51 14.62 10.32 8.55
N LYS A 52 15.47 11.10 9.23
CA LYS A 52 16.91 10.85 9.26
C LYS A 52 17.20 9.41 9.72
N GLY A 53 18.03 8.70 8.97
CA GLY A 53 18.38 7.30 9.24
C GLY A 53 17.49 6.28 8.54
N PHE A 54 16.35 6.68 7.98
CA PHE A 54 15.47 5.80 7.23
C PHE A 54 15.53 6.11 5.73
N LYS A 55 15.32 5.04 4.95
CA LYS A 55 15.17 5.11 3.49
C LYS A 55 13.73 4.75 3.11
N SER A 56 13.40 4.95 1.85
CA SER A 56 12.16 4.40 1.29
C SER A 56 12.02 2.92 1.65
N PRO A 57 10.82 2.46 2.08
CA PRO A 57 10.61 1.08 2.49
C PRO A 57 11.03 0.07 1.42
N ALA A 58 11.73 -0.99 1.85
CA ALA A 58 12.17 -2.04 0.95
C ALA A 58 10.98 -2.70 0.26
N LEU A 59 11.06 -2.93 -1.07
CA LEU A 59 9.97 -3.35 -1.94
C LEU A 59 8.73 -2.43 -1.89
N GLY A 60 8.85 -1.24 -1.29
CA GLY A 60 7.75 -0.28 -1.06
C GLY A 60 6.93 -0.55 0.21
N PHE A 61 7.38 -1.47 1.09
CA PHE A 61 6.58 -1.92 2.24
C PHE A 61 7.35 -2.05 3.55
N TYR A 62 8.59 -2.56 3.54
CA TYR A 62 9.26 -3.08 4.74
C TYR A 62 10.31 -2.13 5.29
N GLN A 63 10.39 -2.05 6.64
CA GLN A 63 11.35 -1.23 7.37
C GLN A 63 12.11 -1.99 8.46
N SER A 64 11.66 -3.20 8.88
CA SER A 64 12.39 -3.97 9.87
C SER A 64 13.78 -4.35 9.35
N LYS A 65 14.79 -4.30 10.23
CA LYS A 65 16.17 -4.66 9.91
C LYS A 65 16.28 -6.10 9.38
N GLU A 66 15.53 -7.01 9.96
CA GLU A 66 15.52 -8.42 9.55
C GLU A 66 15.06 -8.56 8.10
N ILE A 67 13.87 -8.07 7.78
CA ILE A 67 13.28 -8.20 6.44
C ILE A 67 14.10 -7.43 5.41
N THR A 68 14.50 -6.20 5.71
CA THR A 68 15.27 -5.36 4.77
C THR A 68 16.64 -5.98 4.47
N THR A 69 17.34 -6.55 5.47
CA THR A 69 18.61 -7.25 5.25
C THR A 69 18.43 -8.40 4.26
N LYS A 70 17.40 -9.23 4.45
CA LYS A 70 17.12 -10.37 3.55
C LYS A 70 16.71 -9.93 2.16
N VAL A 71 15.87 -8.88 2.05
CA VAL A 71 15.48 -8.28 0.77
C VAL A 71 16.70 -7.78 0.00
N TYR A 72 17.60 -7.03 0.65
CA TYR A 72 18.78 -6.49 -0.02
C TYR A 72 19.80 -7.58 -0.39
N ALA A 73 19.94 -8.63 0.43
CA ALA A 73 20.75 -9.78 0.07
C ALA A 73 20.26 -10.47 -1.21
N LEU A 74 18.95 -10.70 -1.30
CA LEU A 74 18.32 -11.26 -2.51
C LEU A 74 18.38 -10.31 -3.73
N MET A 75 18.29 -9.01 -3.53
CA MET A 75 18.49 -8.03 -4.61
C MET A 75 19.93 -8.10 -5.17
N ASN A 76 20.93 -8.22 -4.29
CA ASN A 76 22.31 -8.35 -4.70
C ASN A 76 22.57 -9.71 -5.40
N GLU A 77 21.93 -10.77 -4.94
CA GLU A 77 21.95 -12.07 -5.63
C GLU A 77 21.36 -11.97 -7.05
N ALA A 78 20.18 -11.33 -7.17
CA ALA A 78 19.54 -11.11 -8.47
C ALA A 78 20.47 -10.37 -9.45
N LYS A 79 21.13 -9.30 -8.98
CA LYS A 79 22.12 -8.57 -9.78
C LYS A 79 23.27 -9.43 -10.24
N ARG A 80 23.85 -10.25 -9.32
CA ARG A 80 24.95 -11.17 -9.67
C ARG A 80 24.54 -12.22 -10.71
N LYS A 81 23.26 -12.63 -10.69
CA LYS A 81 22.70 -13.60 -11.65
C LYS A 81 22.24 -12.95 -12.96
N GLY A 82 22.37 -11.63 -13.10
CA GLY A 82 21.93 -10.91 -14.31
C GLY A 82 20.42 -10.84 -14.48
N GLU A 83 19.65 -10.98 -13.42
CA GLU A 83 18.18 -10.90 -13.45
C GLU A 83 17.70 -9.51 -13.87
N LYS A 84 16.83 -9.44 -14.87
CA LYS A 84 16.32 -8.17 -15.42
C LYS A 84 15.49 -7.38 -14.42
N ASN A 85 14.79 -8.06 -13.50
CA ASN A 85 13.93 -7.46 -12.50
C ASN A 85 14.23 -8.00 -11.09
N ALA A 86 15.14 -7.32 -10.39
CA ALA A 86 15.54 -7.72 -9.05
C ALA A 86 14.37 -7.70 -8.04
N ASN A 87 13.42 -6.77 -8.17
CA ASN A 87 12.24 -6.72 -7.29
C ASN A 87 11.35 -7.95 -7.48
N GLU A 88 11.14 -8.38 -8.71
CA GLU A 88 10.37 -9.58 -9.01
C GLU A 88 11.09 -10.84 -8.51
N TYR A 89 12.41 -10.92 -8.73
CA TYR A 89 13.24 -12.00 -8.20
C TYR A 89 13.07 -12.17 -6.69
N VAL A 90 13.11 -11.05 -5.94
CA VAL A 90 12.92 -11.05 -4.49
C VAL A 90 11.49 -11.46 -4.13
N ARG A 91 10.47 -10.83 -4.71
CA ARG A 91 9.06 -11.10 -4.40
C ARG A 91 8.66 -12.56 -4.62
N ASN A 92 9.27 -13.23 -5.58
CA ASN A 92 9.03 -14.65 -5.86
C ASN A 92 9.67 -15.59 -4.83
N ARG A 93 10.61 -15.09 -3.99
CA ARG A 93 11.36 -15.87 -2.98
C ARG A 93 11.05 -15.47 -1.55
N TYR A 94 10.89 -14.17 -1.34
CA TYR A 94 10.66 -13.60 -0.01
C TYR A 94 9.80 -12.35 -0.10
N LYS A 95 8.60 -12.44 0.44
CA LYS A 95 7.60 -11.38 0.48
C LYS A 95 6.70 -11.63 1.69
N PRO A 96 7.13 -11.29 2.91
CA PRO A 96 6.33 -11.51 4.12
C PRO A 96 4.97 -10.82 4.04
N PRO A 97 3.87 -11.44 4.52
CA PRO A 97 2.53 -10.85 4.47
C PRO A 97 2.30 -9.76 5.51
N PHE A 98 3.13 -9.68 6.54
CA PHE A 98 3.04 -8.66 7.60
C PHE A 98 4.41 -8.25 8.13
N GLU A 99 4.43 -7.09 8.80
CA GLU A 99 5.58 -6.58 9.55
C GLU A 99 5.08 -5.64 10.65
N ASN A 100 5.67 -5.74 11.84
CA ASN A 100 5.43 -4.91 13.01
C ASN A 100 6.74 -4.31 13.55
N ALA A 101 7.50 -3.62 12.69
CA ALA A 101 8.76 -3.04 13.09
C ALA A 101 8.60 -1.96 14.17
N ASP A 102 9.53 -1.95 15.13
CA ASP A 102 9.60 -0.87 16.13
C ASP A 102 10.28 0.37 15.52
N VAL A 103 9.46 1.19 14.90
CA VAL A 103 9.89 2.35 14.10
C VAL A 103 8.88 3.51 14.22
N PRO A 104 9.29 4.75 13.93
CA PRO A 104 8.38 5.90 13.86
C PRO A 104 7.27 5.74 12.81
N ASP A 105 6.19 6.49 12.97
CA ASP A 105 5.01 6.43 12.08
C ASP A 105 5.32 6.80 10.63
N ASP A 106 6.20 7.76 10.45
CA ASP A 106 6.50 8.40 9.16
C ASP A 106 7.60 7.69 8.36
N VAL A 107 8.03 6.52 8.80
CA VAL A 107 8.98 5.70 8.03
C VAL A 107 8.30 4.78 7.02
N TYR A 108 7.00 4.55 7.16
CA TYR A 108 6.19 3.86 6.15
C TYR A 108 5.59 4.83 5.14
N VAL A 109 5.17 4.31 4.00
CA VAL A 109 4.64 5.12 2.89
C VAL A 109 3.44 5.97 3.32
N ASP A 110 2.53 5.43 4.12
CA ASP A 110 1.33 6.16 4.55
C ASP A 110 1.66 7.31 5.51
N GLY A 111 2.65 7.13 6.38
CA GLY A 111 3.16 8.22 7.21
C GLY A 111 3.84 9.32 6.37
N ALA A 112 4.61 8.93 5.35
CA ALA A 112 5.20 9.89 4.41
C ALA A 112 4.14 10.63 3.58
N ILE A 113 3.04 9.95 3.20
CA ILE A 113 1.87 10.56 2.57
C ILE A 113 1.24 11.59 3.51
N ALA A 114 1.03 11.23 4.78
CA ALA A 114 0.47 12.14 5.79
C ALA A 114 1.33 13.40 5.95
N ASN A 115 2.63 13.24 6.16
CA ASN A 115 3.56 14.37 6.29
C ASN A 115 3.57 15.25 5.03
N ARG A 116 3.54 14.66 3.85
CA ARG A 116 3.48 15.41 2.59
C ARG A 116 2.17 16.16 2.44
N SER A 117 1.05 15.57 2.88
CA SER A 117 -0.27 16.20 2.85
C SER A 117 -0.34 17.41 3.78
N ILE A 118 0.21 17.28 5.00
CA ILE A 118 0.30 18.40 5.96
C ILE A 118 1.11 19.52 5.35
N ALA A 119 2.31 19.24 4.82
CA ALA A 119 3.15 20.25 4.20
C ALA A 119 2.49 20.94 2.98
N LEU A 120 1.60 20.24 2.26
CA LEU A 120 0.80 20.85 1.20
C LEU A 120 -0.24 21.81 1.77
N LEU A 121 -0.97 21.39 2.81
CA LEU A 121 -2.00 22.22 3.43
C LEU A 121 -1.41 23.49 4.08
N GLU A 122 -0.22 23.41 4.67
CA GLU A 122 0.49 24.54 5.26
C GLU A 122 0.94 25.59 4.21
N ASN A 123 1.09 25.17 2.93
CA ASN A 123 1.61 26.02 1.86
C ASN A 123 0.63 26.23 0.70
N ILE A 124 -0.61 25.78 0.84
CA ILE A 124 -1.60 25.93 -0.23
C ILE A 124 -2.08 27.40 -0.30
N ASP A 125 -2.33 27.87 -1.52
CA ASP A 125 -2.93 29.19 -1.75
C ASP A 125 -4.42 29.18 -1.36
N ILE A 126 -4.72 29.66 -0.17
CA ILE A 126 -6.10 29.72 0.37
C ILE A 126 -6.96 30.79 -0.30
N SER A 127 -6.42 31.63 -1.17
CA SER A 127 -7.22 32.60 -1.96
C SER A 127 -8.08 31.91 -3.01
N LYS A 128 -7.81 30.63 -3.32
CA LYS A 128 -8.55 29.79 -4.25
C LYS A 128 -9.10 28.55 -3.56
N PRO A 129 -10.31 28.10 -3.94
CA PRO A 129 -10.79 26.84 -3.45
C PRO A 129 -9.87 25.69 -3.91
N PHE A 130 -9.69 24.68 -3.08
CA PHE A 130 -8.86 23.53 -3.43
C PHE A 130 -9.57 22.21 -3.20
N PHE A 131 -9.15 21.20 -3.94
CA PHE A 131 -9.51 19.79 -3.78
C PHE A 131 -8.23 19.00 -3.60
N LEU A 132 -7.95 18.56 -2.37
CA LEU A 132 -6.80 17.72 -2.03
C LEU A 132 -7.24 16.26 -1.88
N ALA A 133 -6.77 15.39 -2.77
CA ALA A 133 -7.01 13.95 -2.70
C ALA A 133 -5.79 13.25 -2.09
N VAL A 134 -6.00 12.59 -0.94
CA VAL A 134 -4.97 11.86 -0.20
C VAL A 134 -5.35 10.39 -0.14
N GLY A 135 -4.57 9.53 -0.79
CA GLY A 135 -4.82 8.09 -0.85
C GLY A 135 -3.83 7.28 -0.04
N PHE A 136 -4.26 6.76 1.11
CA PHE A 136 -3.47 5.81 1.89
C PHE A 136 -3.54 4.40 1.30
N LYS A 137 -2.49 3.59 1.54
CA LYS A 137 -2.42 2.21 1.05
C LYS A 137 -2.98 1.19 2.02
N ARG A 138 -2.90 1.48 3.33
CA ARG A 138 -3.43 0.55 4.34
C ARG A 138 -4.95 0.60 4.41
N PRO A 139 -5.61 -0.52 4.63
CA PRO A 139 -5.14 -1.86 5.07
C PRO A 139 -4.75 -2.85 3.94
N HIS A 140 -4.35 -2.41 2.75
CA HIS A 140 -3.91 -3.33 1.70
C HIS A 140 -2.67 -4.15 2.12
N LEU A 141 -2.57 -5.40 1.68
CA LEU A 141 -1.40 -6.27 1.87
C LEU A 141 -0.10 -5.66 1.30
N PRO A 142 1.07 -5.95 1.94
CA PRO A 142 1.26 -6.65 3.22
C PRO A 142 0.74 -5.81 4.40
N PHE A 143 0.32 -6.46 5.47
CA PHE A 143 -0.12 -5.77 6.69
C PHE A 143 1.10 -5.26 7.45
N VAL A 144 1.48 -4.02 7.20
CA VAL A 144 2.63 -3.38 7.84
C VAL A 144 2.18 -2.14 8.60
N ALA A 145 2.62 -2.03 9.84
CA ALA A 145 2.42 -0.88 10.70
C ALA A 145 3.53 -0.83 11.76
N PRO A 146 3.84 0.34 12.33
CA PRO A 146 4.71 0.43 13.49
C PRO A 146 4.22 -0.45 14.64
N LYS A 147 5.18 -1.09 15.34
CA LYS A 147 4.89 -2.06 16.42
C LYS A 147 3.89 -1.56 17.45
N LYS A 148 3.95 -0.28 17.83
CA LYS A 148 3.03 0.32 18.82
C LYS A 148 1.55 0.14 18.49
N TYR A 149 1.17 0.05 17.21
CA TYR A 149 -0.21 -0.19 16.79
C TYR A 149 -0.60 -1.68 16.88
N TRP A 150 0.36 -2.57 16.62
CA TRP A 150 0.16 -4.00 16.81
C TRP A 150 -0.04 -4.33 18.30
N ASP A 151 0.75 -3.71 19.18
CA ASP A 151 0.70 -3.91 20.62
C ASP A 151 -0.62 -3.44 21.27
N MET A 152 -1.45 -2.68 20.53
CA MET A 152 -2.80 -2.31 20.98
C MET A 152 -3.78 -3.50 20.95
N TYR A 153 -3.45 -4.59 20.27
CA TYR A 153 -4.28 -5.76 20.08
C TYR A 153 -3.64 -7.00 20.69
N ASP A 154 -4.42 -7.72 21.50
CA ASP A 154 -4.02 -9.02 22.04
C ASP A 154 -4.46 -10.12 21.05
N GLU A 155 -3.50 -10.74 20.37
CA GLU A 155 -3.75 -11.77 19.36
C GLU A 155 -4.57 -12.94 19.93
N ASN A 156 -4.40 -13.27 21.22
CA ASN A 156 -5.15 -14.34 21.87
C ASN A 156 -6.65 -14.03 22.06
N LYS A 157 -7.02 -12.75 21.96
CA LYS A 157 -8.41 -12.29 22.03
C LYS A 157 -9.09 -12.19 20.69
N ILE A 158 -8.35 -12.28 19.59
CA ILE A 158 -8.89 -12.22 18.24
C ILE A 158 -9.58 -13.55 17.94
N LYS A 159 -10.89 -13.52 17.76
CA LYS A 159 -11.68 -14.72 17.42
C LYS A 159 -12.09 -14.65 15.95
N LEU A 160 -12.02 -15.79 15.28
CA LEU A 160 -12.62 -15.93 13.96
C LEU A 160 -14.14 -15.73 14.04
N ALA A 161 -14.74 -15.28 12.94
CA ALA A 161 -16.19 -15.17 12.85
C ALA A 161 -16.84 -16.53 13.18
N SER A 162 -17.87 -16.51 14.03
CA SER A 162 -18.58 -17.73 14.40
C SER A 162 -19.30 -18.39 13.22
N TYR A 163 -19.69 -17.59 12.22
CA TYR A 163 -20.31 -18.08 10.99
C TYR A 163 -19.31 -17.99 9.84
N GLN A 164 -18.82 -19.12 9.37
CA GLN A 164 -17.81 -19.24 8.32
C GLN A 164 -18.32 -19.99 7.07
N LYS A 165 -19.63 -20.01 6.88
CA LYS A 165 -20.26 -20.65 5.72
C LYS A 165 -20.73 -19.60 4.73
N LYS A 166 -20.92 -20.01 3.47
CA LYS A 166 -21.55 -19.19 2.45
C LYS A 166 -22.95 -18.76 2.93
N SER A 167 -23.25 -17.46 2.83
CA SER A 167 -24.58 -16.95 3.18
C SER A 167 -25.64 -17.50 2.22
N LYS A 168 -26.84 -17.76 2.75
CA LYS A 168 -27.97 -18.20 1.94
C LYS A 168 -28.28 -17.15 0.87
N ASN A 169 -28.49 -17.57 -0.37
CA ASN A 169 -28.80 -16.72 -1.52
C ASN A 169 -27.68 -15.73 -1.93
N ALA A 170 -26.47 -15.86 -1.39
CA ALA A 170 -25.36 -15.04 -1.84
C ALA A 170 -24.90 -15.46 -3.24
N VAL A 171 -24.57 -14.47 -4.08
CA VAL A 171 -24.05 -14.69 -5.43
C VAL A 171 -22.66 -15.33 -5.39
N ASP A 172 -22.37 -16.22 -6.33
CA ASP A 172 -21.11 -16.98 -6.33
C ASP A 172 -19.85 -16.10 -6.44
N ILE A 173 -19.95 -14.99 -7.15
CA ILE A 173 -18.83 -14.05 -7.30
C ILE A 173 -18.35 -13.44 -5.97
N ALA A 174 -19.24 -13.37 -4.95
CA ALA A 174 -18.85 -12.89 -3.61
C ALA A 174 -17.90 -13.86 -2.88
N TYR A 175 -17.80 -15.10 -3.35
CA TYR A 175 -16.99 -16.19 -2.75
C TYR A 175 -15.92 -16.70 -3.68
N HIS A 176 -15.41 -15.85 -4.58
CA HIS A 176 -14.32 -16.24 -5.46
C HIS A 176 -13.04 -16.53 -4.66
N LYS A 177 -12.23 -17.45 -5.17
CA LYS A 177 -10.96 -17.81 -4.52
C LYS A 177 -9.96 -16.67 -4.69
N SER A 178 -9.86 -15.79 -3.68
CA SER A 178 -8.78 -14.79 -3.63
C SER A 178 -7.44 -15.49 -3.44
N GLY A 179 -6.49 -15.22 -4.33
CA GLY A 179 -5.12 -15.76 -4.25
C GLY A 179 -4.10 -14.78 -3.69
N GLU A 180 -4.50 -13.56 -3.33
CA GLU A 180 -3.54 -12.51 -3.02
C GLU A 180 -2.64 -12.85 -1.83
N MET A 181 -3.20 -13.29 -0.71
CA MET A 181 -2.43 -13.72 0.47
C MET A 181 -1.45 -14.84 0.12
N ARG A 182 -1.86 -15.82 -0.73
CA ARG A 182 -0.99 -16.93 -1.16
C ARG A 182 0.16 -16.49 -2.05
N SER A 183 0.14 -15.28 -2.59
CA SER A 183 1.25 -14.70 -3.36
C SER A 183 2.40 -14.24 -2.48
N TYR A 184 2.15 -14.12 -1.18
CA TYR A 184 3.17 -13.76 -0.20
C TYR A 184 4.04 -14.97 0.14
N LYS A 185 5.32 -14.75 0.39
CA LYS A 185 6.36 -15.78 0.59
C LYS A 185 7.11 -15.51 1.86
N SER A 186 6.89 -16.34 2.88
CA SER A 186 7.71 -16.38 4.09
C SER A 186 7.94 -17.84 4.46
N PRO A 187 9.16 -18.26 4.79
CA PRO A 187 9.45 -19.63 5.17
C PRO A 187 8.71 -20.06 6.45
N ASP A 188 8.37 -19.09 7.31
CA ASP A 188 7.78 -19.36 8.62
C ASP A 188 6.24 -19.39 8.58
N ILE A 189 5.64 -19.09 7.43
CA ILE A 189 4.18 -19.01 7.30
C ILE A 189 3.69 -20.07 6.32
N LYS A 190 2.92 -21.01 6.85
CA LYS A 190 2.22 -22.01 6.05
C LYS A 190 0.75 -21.59 5.91
N TYR A 191 0.37 -21.15 4.73
CA TYR A 191 -1.03 -20.87 4.43
C TYR A 191 -1.79 -22.18 4.25
N ARG A 192 -2.78 -22.42 5.11
CA ARG A 192 -3.73 -23.52 4.96
C ARG A 192 -5.03 -22.97 4.40
N SER A 193 -5.72 -23.74 3.58
CA SER A 193 -7.10 -23.48 3.21
C SER A 193 -7.97 -24.56 3.80
N ASN A 194 -9.08 -24.20 4.43
CA ASN A 194 -10.10 -25.17 4.80
C ASN A 194 -10.80 -25.72 3.54
N ALA A 195 -11.71 -26.68 3.73
CA ALA A 195 -12.45 -27.31 2.63
C ALA A 195 -13.25 -26.33 1.77
N GLN A 196 -13.59 -25.15 2.28
CA GLN A 196 -14.25 -24.07 1.56
C GLN A 196 -13.29 -23.09 0.89
N GLY A 197 -11.97 -23.32 1.01
CA GLY A 197 -10.94 -22.44 0.42
C GLY A 197 -10.68 -21.16 1.21
N LEU A 198 -11.15 -21.06 2.43
CA LEU A 198 -10.80 -19.97 3.34
C LEU A 198 -9.38 -20.18 3.88
N LEU A 199 -8.65 -19.09 4.14
CA LEU A 199 -7.32 -19.13 4.74
C LEU A 199 -7.46 -19.17 6.26
N GLU A 200 -6.73 -20.09 6.89
CA GLU A 200 -6.54 -20.14 8.33
C GLU A 200 -5.22 -19.48 8.72
#